data_fb391cc0b058ff28ed019fc6d2797534
#
_entry.id   fb391cc0b058ff28ed019fc6d2797534
#
_cell.length_a   1.000
_cell.length_b   1.000
_cell.length_c   1.000
_cell.angle_alpha   90.00
_cell.angle_beta   90.00
_cell.angle_gamma   90.00
#
_symmetry.space_group_name_H-M   'P 1'
#
loop_
_entity.id
_entity.type
_entity.pdbx_description
1 polymer ?
#
loop_
_entity_poly.entity_id
_entity_poly.type
_entity_poly.pdbx_seq_one_letter_code
_entity_poly.pdbx_strand_id
1 'polypeptide(L)'
;YPKSGNTLVRAMICALFFSKDGKFQFDQLKHSTQFEKRSRLNLIKKINNDDFLNLDKLKILSKYWLILQKKENLKIEKGFGFMKSHSSYVALFKNWFTNSQNTAGYIYVIRDPRDVAISWSKHANLSYDESINFMLNFNSCIEWAQTKSKLPDNIKPKTYLSSWDEHVLSWTNNNLE
;
A
#
# COMPACT_ATOMS: atom_id res chain seq x y z
N TYR A 1 -3.08 -2.76 -7.75
CA TYR A 1 -4.47 -2.69 -7.31
C TYR A 1 -4.77 -3.84 -6.35
N PRO A 2 -5.68 -3.70 -5.38
CA PRO A 2 -6.11 -4.83 -4.54
C PRO A 2 -6.60 -6.03 -5.36
N LYS A 3 -6.46 -7.25 -4.82
CA LYS A 3 -6.93 -8.51 -5.42
C LYS A 3 -6.23 -8.95 -6.72
N SER A 4 -5.15 -8.30 -7.12
CA SER A 4 -4.36 -8.66 -8.31
C SER A 4 -3.34 -9.79 -8.10
N GLY A 5 -3.24 -10.39 -6.90
CA GLY A 5 -2.30 -11.51 -6.64
C GLY A 5 -1.11 -11.17 -5.74
N ASN A 6 -1.13 -10.04 -5.05
CA ASN A 6 -0.03 -9.58 -4.19
C ASN A 6 0.47 -10.63 -3.18
N THR A 7 -0.41 -11.46 -2.61
CA THR A 7 0.00 -12.48 -1.64
C THR A 7 0.85 -13.56 -2.30
N LEU A 8 0.49 -13.99 -3.52
CA LEU A 8 1.27 -14.97 -4.29
C LEU A 8 2.68 -14.43 -4.59
N VAL A 9 2.77 -13.21 -5.13
CA VAL A 9 4.07 -12.57 -5.44
C VAL A 9 4.91 -12.41 -4.17
N ARG A 10 4.32 -12.02 -3.05
CA ARG A 10 5.03 -11.96 -1.77
C ARG A 10 5.53 -13.32 -1.30
N ALA A 11 4.75 -14.39 -1.48
CA ALA A 11 5.16 -15.75 -1.16
C ALA A 11 6.37 -16.18 -2.02
N MET A 12 6.35 -15.88 -3.32
CA MET A 12 7.47 -16.14 -4.24
C MET A 12 8.73 -15.37 -3.82
N ILE A 13 8.61 -14.08 -3.52
CA ILE A 13 9.72 -13.25 -3.01
C ILE A 13 10.26 -13.83 -1.70
N CYS A 14 9.39 -14.23 -0.78
CA CYS A 14 9.81 -14.80 0.49
C CYS A 14 10.53 -16.15 0.31
N ALA A 15 10.04 -17.02 -0.56
CA ALA A 15 10.70 -18.27 -0.88
C ALA A 15 12.07 -18.04 -1.51
N LEU A 16 12.19 -17.06 -2.41
CA LEU A 16 13.44 -16.78 -3.13
C LEU A 16 14.51 -16.14 -2.24
N PHE A 17 14.15 -15.16 -1.42
CA PHE A 17 15.12 -14.32 -0.70
C PHE A 17 15.27 -14.66 0.79
N PHE A 18 14.30 -15.34 1.41
CA PHE A 18 14.23 -15.52 2.86
C PHE A 18 14.05 -16.98 3.29
N SER A 19 13.95 -17.93 2.35
CA SER A 19 13.96 -19.36 2.62
C SER A 19 15.34 -19.95 2.39
N LYS A 20 15.69 -21.00 3.13
CA LYS A 20 16.95 -21.75 2.94
C LYS A 20 16.84 -22.83 1.86
N ASP A 21 15.63 -23.33 1.63
CA ASP A 21 15.35 -24.48 0.75
C ASP A 21 14.40 -24.11 -0.41
N GLY A 22 14.14 -22.81 -0.59
CA GLY A 22 13.22 -22.32 -1.64
C GLY A 22 11.75 -22.56 -1.36
N LYS A 23 11.38 -23.10 -0.18
CA LYS A 23 9.99 -23.35 0.20
C LYS A 23 9.40 -22.19 0.98
N PHE A 24 8.21 -21.81 0.61
CA PHE A 24 7.48 -20.75 1.31
C PHE A 24 6.83 -21.26 2.60
N GLN A 25 6.94 -20.46 3.65
CA GLN A 25 6.17 -20.61 4.89
C GLN A 25 5.48 -19.27 5.22
N PHE A 26 4.27 -19.32 5.78
CA PHE A 26 3.46 -18.12 6.01
C PHE A 26 4.10 -17.11 6.97
N ASP A 27 4.90 -17.55 7.93
CA ASP A 27 5.63 -16.68 8.86
C ASP A 27 6.68 -15.81 8.14
N GLN A 28 7.17 -16.24 6.97
CA GLN A 28 8.11 -15.48 6.14
C GLN A 28 7.49 -14.21 5.56
N LEU A 29 6.15 -14.09 5.48
CA LEU A 29 5.48 -12.86 5.05
C LEU A 29 5.85 -11.62 5.90
N LYS A 30 6.41 -11.82 7.09
CA LYS A 30 6.97 -10.73 7.91
C LYS A 30 8.10 -9.97 7.21
N HIS A 31 8.84 -10.61 6.29
CA HIS A 31 9.93 -10.00 5.53
C HIS A 31 9.45 -9.12 4.36
N SER A 32 8.18 -9.27 3.93
CA SER A 32 7.54 -8.40 2.96
C SER A 32 6.40 -7.64 3.64
N THR A 33 6.73 -6.55 4.33
CA THR A 33 5.77 -5.82 5.15
C THR A 33 4.74 -5.08 4.31
N GLN A 34 3.51 -4.96 4.82
CA GLN A 34 2.50 -4.10 4.22
C GLN A 34 2.69 -2.65 4.66
N PHE A 35 2.59 -1.71 3.71
CA PHE A 35 2.68 -0.28 4.00
C PHE A 35 1.45 0.20 4.76
N GLU A 36 0.26 -0.17 4.30
CA GLU A 36 -1.02 0.30 4.79
C GLU A 36 -1.42 -0.38 6.11
N LYS A 37 -0.70 -0.04 7.19
CA LYS A 37 -0.99 -0.47 8.57
C LYS A 37 -0.99 0.73 9.51
N ARG A 38 -2.02 0.87 10.34
CA ARG A 38 -2.11 1.96 11.33
C ARG A 38 -0.90 2.03 12.27
N SER A 39 -0.33 0.89 12.67
CA SER A 39 0.87 0.84 13.51
C SER A 39 2.08 1.53 12.90
N ARG A 40 2.15 1.66 11.58
CA ARG A 40 3.24 2.37 10.89
C ARG A 40 3.25 3.86 11.20
N LEU A 41 2.09 4.46 11.46
CA LEU A 41 1.97 5.87 11.82
C LEU A 41 2.65 6.21 13.15
N ASN A 42 2.87 5.22 14.02
CA ASN A 42 3.65 5.38 15.25
C ASN A 42 5.15 5.71 14.99
N LEU A 43 5.63 5.49 13.74
CA LEU A 43 7.01 5.76 13.35
C LEU A 43 7.25 7.24 13.00
N ILE A 44 6.21 8.04 12.88
CA ILE A 44 6.33 9.48 12.65
C ILE A 44 6.75 10.13 13.96
N LYS A 45 8.06 10.44 14.07
CA LYS A 45 8.64 10.98 15.33
C LYS A 45 8.25 12.45 15.59
N LYS A 46 8.08 13.22 14.51
CA LYS A 46 7.75 14.66 14.58
C LYS A 46 6.46 14.89 13.79
N ILE A 47 5.34 14.75 14.46
CA ILE A 47 4.02 15.11 13.95
C ILE A 47 3.38 16.07 14.94
N ASN A 48 2.79 17.16 14.46
CA ASN A 48 1.99 18.01 15.33
C ASN A 48 0.63 17.37 15.64
N ASN A 49 0.00 17.81 16.73
CA ASN A 49 -1.27 17.20 17.17
C ASN A 49 -2.40 17.38 16.16
N ASP A 50 -2.44 18.50 15.44
CA ASP A 50 -3.46 18.75 14.42
C ASP A 50 -3.33 17.79 13.25
N ASP A 51 -2.14 17.63 12.67
CA ASP A 51 -1.89 16.63 11.63
C ASP A 51 -2.19 15.21 12.14
N PHE A 52 -1.80 14.87 13.37
CA PHE A 52 -2.01 13.54 13.95
C PHE A 52 -3.50 13.18 14.03
N LEU A 53 -4.34 14.12 14.44
CA LEU A 53 -5.79 13.93 14.55
C LEU A 53 -6.53 14.02 13.19
N ASN A 54 -5.83 14.36 12.12
CA ASN A 54 -6.37 14.49 10.77
C ASN A 54 -5.71 13.53 9.75
N LEU A 55 -5.06 12.48 10.20
CA LEU A 55 -4.40 11.49 9.33
C LEU A 55 -5.35 10.64 8.48
N ASP A 56 -6.67 10.72 8.69
CA ASP A 56 -7.70 10.20 7.82
C ASP A 56 -7.85 11.02 6.52
N LYS A 57 -7.42 12.28 6.53
CA LYS A 57 -7.43 13.16 5.36
C LYS A 57 -6.19 12.91 4.51
N LEU A 58 -6.39 12.54 3.24
CA LEU A 58 -5.29 12.29 2.29
C LEU A 58 -4.31 13.46 2.17
N LYS A 59 -4.81 14.71 2.26
CA LYS A 59 -3.98 15.93 2.24
C LYS A 59 -2.95 15.94 3.36
N ILE A 60 -3.31 15.43 4.52
CA ILE A 60 -2.42 15.37 5.68
C ILE A 60 -1.54 14.13 5.60
N LEU A 61 -2.14 12.96 5.36
CA LEU A 61 -1.43 11.69 5.30
C LEU A 61 -0.33 11.69 4.23
N SER A 62 -0.58 12.29 3.06
CA SER A 62 0.39 12.34 1.96
C SER A 62 1.70 13.05 2.34
N LYS A 63 1.69 14.02 3.24
CA LYS A 63 2.91 14.69 3.74
C LYS A 63 3.90 13.71 4.39
N TYR A 64 3.40 12.57 4.88
CA TYR A 64 4.18 11.60 5.64
C TYR A 64 4.55 10.34 4.84
N TRP A 65 4.11 10.18 3.61
CA TRP A 65 4.38 9.00 2.79
C TRP A 65 5.87 8.68 2.67
N LEU A 66 6.69 9.64 2.25
CA LEU A 66 8.13 9.44 2.10
C LEU A 66 8.84 9.24 3.45
N ILE A 67 8.37 9.91 4.51
CA ILE A 67 8.91 9.72 5.87
C ILE A 67 8.69 8.28 6.33
N LEU A 68 7.50 7.72 6.09
CA LEU A 68 7.16 6.35 6.48
C LEU A 68 7.93 5.29 5.69
N GLN A 69 8.48 5.66 4.53
CA GLN A 69 9.26 4.77 3.65
C GLN A 69 10.78 4.84 3.90
N LYS A 70 11.25 5.72 4.75
CA LYS A 70 12.68 5.79 5.08
C LYS A 70 13.19 4.48 5.65
N LYS A 71 14.43 4.10 5.29
CA LYS A 71 15.10 2.86 5.68
C LYS A 71 15.03 2.60 7.19
N GLU A 72 15.25 3.62 8.01
CA GLU A 72 15.18 3.57 9.47
C GLU A 72 13.78 3.17 10.00
N ASN A 73 12.72 3.54 9.27
CA ASN A 73 11.33 3.22 9.61
C ASN A 73 10.88 1.85 9.09
N LEU A 74 11.57 1.29 8.10
CA LEU A 74 11.26 -0.01 7.53
C LEU A 74 11.95 -1.16 8.25
N LYS A 75 12.90 -0.88 9.17
CA LYS A 75 13.72 -1.87 9.88
C LYS A 75 14.42 -2.83 8.91
N ILE A 76 15.02 -2.27 7.86
CA ILE A 76 15.74 -3.04 6.85
C ILE A 76 17.10 -3.41 7.43
N GLU A 77 17.29 -4.71 7.73
CA GLU A 77 18.52 -5.25 8.31
C GLU A 77 19.64 -5.44 7.25
N LYS A 78 19.25 -5.73 5.99
CA LYS A 78 20.19 -5.99 4.88
C LYS A 78 19.88 -5.00 3.76
N GLY A 79 20.79 -4.16 3.37
CA GLY A 79 20.79 -3.24 2.22
C GLY A 79 19.45 -2.84 1.57
N PHE A 80 18.51 -3.77 1.40
CA PHE A 80 17.16 -3.57 0.84
C PHE A 80 16.10 -4.39 1.58
N GLY A 81 14.83 -4.03 1.39
CA GLY A 81 13.68 -4.75 1.92
C GLY A 81 12.48 -4.65 0.98
N PHE A 82 11.56 -5.58 1.11
CA PHE A 82 10.33 -5.58 0.30
C PHE A 82 9.17 -4.99 1.09
N MET A 83 8.43 -4.10 0.43
CA MET A 83 7.23 -3.49 1.00
C MET A 83 6.06 -3.67 0.03
N LYS A 84 4.98 -4.26 0.52
CA LYS A 84 3.73 -4.34 -0.25
C LYS A 84 2.93 -3.05 -0.06
N SER A 85 2.45 -2.47 -1.15
CA SER A 85 1.48 -1.39 -1.14
C SER A 85 0.30 -1.65 -2.07
N HIS A 86 -0.78 -0.92 -1.84
CA HIS A 86 -1.93 -0.81 -2.73
C HIS A 86 -2.10 0.61 -3.30
N SER A 87 -1.23 1.55 -2.95
CA SER A 87 -1.34 2.94 -3.40
C SER A 87 -1.09 3.07 -4.90
N SER A 88 -1.79 3.97 -5.55
CA SER A 88 -1.40 4.49 -6.87
C SER A 88 -0.07 5.23 -6.76
N TYR A 89 0.70 5.29 -7.84
CA TYR A 89 1.89 6.12 -7.95
C TYR A 89 1.48 7.53 -8.41
N VAL A 90 1.19 8.38 -7.48
CA VAL A 90 0.66 9.73 -7.71
C VAL A 90 1.28 10.76 -6.78
N ALA A 91 1.24 12.01 -7.19
CA ALA A 91 1.46 13.15 -6.33
C ALA A 91 0.10 13.70 -5.85
N LEU A 92 -0.24 13.51 -4.59
CA LEU A 92 -1.40 14.16 -3.97
C LEU A 92 -0.96 15.40 -3.21
N PHE A 93 -1.55 16.54 -3.55
CA PHE A 93 -1.23 17.83 -2.90
C PHE A 93 0.28 18.14 -2.92
N LYS A 94 0.96 17.86 -4.05
CA LYS A 94 2.40 17.98 -4.28
C LYS A 94 3.28 16.98 -3.47
N ASN A 95 2.70 15.98 -2.84
CA ASN A 95 3.43 14.93 -2.13
C ASN A 95 3.38 13.64 -2.96
N TRP A 96 4.52 13.19 -3.47
CA TRP A 96 4.63 11.91 -4.16
C TRP A 96 4.48 10.74 -3.21
N PHE A 97 3.81 9.67 -3.67
CA PHE A 97 3.67 8.45 -2.87
C PHE A 97 5.03 7.84 -2.54
N THR A 98 5.91 7.73 -3.51
CA THR A 98 7.31 7.28 -3.35
C THR A 98 8.22 7.99 -4.35
N ASN A 99 9.54 7.78 -4.24
CA ASN A 99 10.54 8.33 -5.15
C ASN A 99 11.77 7.42 -5.23
N SER A 100 12.72 7.72 -6.13
CA SER A 100 13.96 6.98 -6.35
C SER A 100 14.90 6.96 -5.15
N GLN A 101 14.80 7.91 -4.23
CA GLN A 101 15.62 7.93 -3.00
C GLN A 101 15.17 6.89 -1.97
N ASN A 102 13.87 6.55 -1.95
CA ASN A 102 13.30 5.60 -1.01
C ASN A 102 13.04 4.21 -1.62
N THR A 103 12.91 4.12 -2.95
CA THR A 103 12.50 2.91 -3.66
C THR A 103 13.45 2.63 -4.82
N ALA A 104 14.20 1.55 -4.74
CA ALA A 104 15.13 1.12 -5.79
C ALA A 104 14.40 0.57 -7.03
N GLY A 105 13.18 0.09 -6.88
CA GLY A 105 12.35 -0.43 -7.95
C GLY A 105 11.04 -1.00 -7.42
N TYR A 106 10.16 -1.38 -8.33
CA TYR A 106 8.86 -1.95 -7.97
C TYR A 106 8.50 -3.14 -8.85
N ILE A 107 7.68 -4.01 -8.32
CA ILE A 107 7.01 -5.10 -9.03
C ILE A 107 5.51 -4.76 -9.02
N TYR A 108 4.99 -4.37 -10.17
CA TYR A 108 3.57 -4.08 -10.31
C TYR A 108 2.82 -5.30 -10.81
N VAL A 109 1.78 -5.70 -10.06
CA VAL A 109 1.02 -6.91 -10.36
C VAL A 109 -0.32 -6.51 -10.96
N ILE A 110 -0.53 -6.86 -12.22
CA ILE A 110 -1.76 -6.61 -12.98
C ILE A 110 -2.54 -7.91 -13.09
N ARG A 111 -3.84 -7.81 -12.99
CA ARG A 111 -4.80 -8.90 -13.22
C ARG A 111 -5.95 -8.39 -14.05
N ASP A 112 -6.61 -9.26 -14.82
CA ASP A 112 -7.83 -8.93 -15.56
C ASP A 112 -8.84 -8.21 -14.64
N PRO A 113 -9.31 -7.01 -15.01
CA PRO A 113 -10.21 -6.21 -14.16
C PRO A 113 -11.53 -6.92 -13.85
N ARG A 114 -12.01 -7.79 -14.73
CA ARG A 114 -13.22 -8.60 -14.51
C ARG A 114 -13.02 -9.58 -13.34
N ASP A 115 -11.86 -10.22 -13.30
CA ASP A 115 -11.48 -11.10 -12.19
C ASP A 115 -11.24 -10.32 -10.89
N VAL A 116 -10.69 -9.11 -11.00
CA VAL A 116 -10.51 -8.20 -9.85
C VAL A 116 -11.86 -7.83 -9.29
N ALA A 117 -12.84 -7.44 -10.13
CA ALA A 117 -14.19 -7.08 -9.71
C ALA A 117 -14.88 -8.21 -8.94
N ILE A 118 -14.82 -9.44 -9.46
CA ILE A 118 -15.37 -10.63 -8.79
C ILE A 118 -14.66 -10.89 -7.44
N SER A 119 -13.34 -10.78 -7.41
CA SER A 119 -12.57 -11.01 -6.20
C SER A 119 -12.75 -9.90 -5.16
N TRP A 120 -12.96 -8.66 -5.61
CA TRP A 120 -13.20 -7.50 -4.74
C TRP A 120 -14.60 -7.55 -4.15
N SER A 121 -15.63 -7.88 -4.94
CA SER A 121 -17.01 -8.03 -4.46
C SER A 121 -17.09 -9.00 -3.28
N LYS A 122 -16.49 -10.18 -3.40
CA LYS A 122 -16.43 -11.18 -2.32
C LYS A 122 -15.63 -10.69 -1.10
N HIS A 123 -14.54 -9.96 -1.31
CA HIS A 123 -13.68 -9.49 -0.23
C HIS A 123 -14.30 -8.34 0.57
N ALA A 124 -14.98 -7.43 -0.11
CA ALA A 124 -15.59 -6.25 0.48
C ALA A 124 -17.08 -6.45 0.83
N ASN A 125 -17.63 -7.63 0.56
CA ASN A 125 -19.06 -7.95 0.72
C ASN A 125 -19.97 -6.99 -0.05
N LEU A 126 -19.65 -6.80 -1.33
CA LEU A 126 -20.36 -5.93 -2.28
C LEU A 126 -21.04 -6.77 -3.37
N SER A 127 -22.07 -6.22 -4.01
CA SER A 127 -22.55 -6.73 -5.30
C SER A 127 -21.49 -6.55 -6.39
N TYR A 128 -21.67 -7.21 -7.54
CA TYR A 128 -20.77 -7.04 -8.68
C TYR A 128 -20.81 -5.58 -9.21
N ASP A 129 -21.99 -4.99 -9.30
CA ASP A 129 -22.14 -3.61 -9.78
C ASP A 129 -21.49 -2.59 -8.84
N GLU A 130 -21.64 -2.74 -7.53
CA GLU A 130 -20.93 -1.91 -6.55
C GLU A 130 -19.40 -2.07 -6.66
N SER A 131 -18.93 -3.30 -6.89
CA SER A 131 -17.51 -3.57 -7.09
C SER A 131 -16.98 -2.90 -8.36
N ILE A 132 -17.72 -2.98 -9.47
CA ILE A 132 -17.39 -2.33 -10.74
C ILE A 132 -17.40 -0.80 -10.56
N ASN A 133 -18.44 -0.24 -9.95
CA ASN A 133 -18.53 1.18 -9.68
C ASN A 133 -17.38 1.69 -8.80
N PHE A 134 -16.97 0.90 -7.80
CA PHE A 134 -15.79 1.21 -7.00
C PHE A 134 -14.52 1.23 -7.86
N MET A 135 -14.35 0.29 -8.79
CA MET A 135 -13.17 0.21 -9.66
C MET A 135 -13.13 1.29 -10.74
N LEU A 136 -14.28 1.83 -11.13
CA LEU A 136 -14.38 2.93 -12.09
C LEU A 136 -14.27 4.33 -11.45
N ASN A 137 -14.31 4.41 -10.13
CA ASN A 137 -14.34 5.69 -9.43
C ASN A 137 -12.92 6.23 -9.19
N PHE A 138 -12.61 7.41 -9.73
CA PHE A 138 -11.34 8.12 -9.56
C PHE A 138 -11.01 8.48 -8.09
N ASN A 139 -12.01 8.56 -7.22
CA ASN A 139 -11.81 8.88 -5.80
C ASN A 139 -11.75 7.64 -4.91
N SER A 140 -11.63 6.45 -5.50
CA SER A 140 -11.61 5.21 -4.74
C SER A 140 -10.44 5.14 -3.77
N CYS A 141 -10.79 4.80 -2.53
CA CYS A 141 -9.85 4.63 -1.42
C CYS A 141 -10.20 3.39 -0.62
N ILE A 142 -9.20 2.79 0.01
CA ILE A 142 -9.38 1.74 1.02
C ILE A 142 -8.80 2.16 2.36
N GLU A 143 -9.43 1.73 3.45
CA GLU A 143 -8.91 1.97 4.80
C GLU A 143 -7.64 1.14 5.05
N TRP A 144 -6.74 1.69 5.86
CA TRP A 144 -5.55 0.98 6.31
C TRP A 144 -5.93 -0.17 7.25
N ALA A 145 -5.16 -1.26 7.16
CA ALA A 145 -5.37 -2.42 8.03
C ALA A 145 -5.33 -2.00 9.50
N GLN A 146 -6.35 -2.44 10.25
CA GLN A 146 -6.47 -2.19 11.67
C GLN A 146 -5.36 -2.96 12.41
N THR A 147 -4.45 -2.22 13.01
CA THR A 147 -3.35 -2.74 13.82
C THR A 147 -3.17 -1.85 15.04
N LYS A 148 -2.70 -2.41 16.16
CA LYS A 148 -2.47 -1.65 17.39
C LYS A 148 -1.64 -0.39 17.09
N SER A 149 -2.20 0.78 17.40
CA SER A 149 -1.63 2.09 17.06
C SER A 149 -1.95 3.08 18.19
N LYS A 150 -1.19 4.17 18.28
CA LYS A 150 -1.49 5.33 19.13
C LYS A 150 -2.61 6.20 18.56
N LEU A 151 -2.95 6.00 17.28
CA LEU A 151 -3.98 6.77 16.61
C LEU A 151 -5.36 6.40 17.14
N PRO A 152 -6.24 7.37 17.50
CA PRO A 152 -7.62 7.14 17.90
C PRO A 152 -8.39 6.30 16.88
N ASP A 153 -9.29 5.42 17.34
CA ASP A 153 -9.99 4.46 16.49
C ASP A 153 -10.94 5.08 15.46
N ASN A 154 -11.44 6.27 15.75
CA ASN A 154 -12.25 7.06 14.82
C ASN A 154 -11.44 7.68 13.67
N ILE A 155 -10.11 7.76 13.78
CA ILE A 155 -9.23 8.23 12.70
C ILE A 155 -8.89 7.04 11.80
N LYS A 156 -9.37 7.08 10.56
CA LYS A 156 -9.25 5.96 9.59
C LYS A 156 -8.41 6.37 8.38
N PRO A 157 -7.08 6.25 8.45
CA PRO A 157 -6.21 6.56 7.32
C PRO A 157 -6.60 5.74 6.09
N LYS A 158 -6.46 6.34 4.91
CA LYS A 158 -6.89 5.73 3.64
C LYS A 158 -5.74 5.67 2.66
N THR A 159 -5.76 4.64 1.83
CA THR A 159 -4.92 4.52 0.64
C THR A 159 -5.70 5.00 -0.55
N TYR A 160 -5.13 5.90 -1.33
CA TYR A 160 -5.69 6.34 -2.59
C TYR A 160 -5.42 5.31 -3.68
N LEU A 161 -6.48 4.83 -4.30
CA LEU A 161 -6.39 3.84 -5.39
C LEU A 161 -6.58 4.49 -6.76
N SER A 162 -7.44 5.48 -6.89
CA SER A 162 -8.04 5.94 -8.15
C SER A 162 -8.93 4.85 -8.78
N SER A 163 -9.37 5.04 -10.01
CA SER A 163 -9.97 3.97 -10.81
C SER A 163 -8.93 2.90 -11.15
N TRP A 164 -9.38 1.73 -11.59
CA TRP A 164 -8.48 0.61 -11.87
C TRP A 164 -7.49 0.93 -13.00
N ASP A 165 -7.97 1.53 -14.08
CA ASP A 165 -7.16 1.92 -15.25
C ASP A 165 -6.15 3.02 -14.91
N GLU A 166 -6.55 4.07 -14.22
CA GLU A 166 -5.66 5.13 -13.76
C GLU A 166 -4.59 4.60 -12.78
N HIS A 167 -4.98 3.66 -11.93
CA HIS A 167 -4.02 3.00 -11.05
C HIS A 167 -2.96 2.23 -11.85
N VAL A 168 -3.38 1.49 -12.89
CA VAL A 168 -2.46 0.78 -13.78
C VAL A 168 -1.53 1.78 -14.48
N LEU A 169 -2.11 2.80 -15.11
CA LEU A 169 -1.35 3.83 -15.82
C LEU A 169 -0.36 4.57 -14.90
N SER A 170 -0.74 4.82 -13.65
CA SER A 170 0.14 5.51 -12.70
C SER A 170 1.46 4.77 -12.45
N TRP A 171 1.46 3.43 -12.50
CA TRP A 171 2.64 2.62 -12.29
C TRP A 171 3.36 2.21 -13.58
N THR A 172 2.65 2.15 -14.72
CA THR A 172 3.22 1.66 -15.98
C THR A 172 3.79 2.78 -16.85
N ASN A 173 3.27 4.00 -16.72
CA ASN A 173 3.68 5.15 -17.57
C ASN A 173 4.67 6.09 -16.87
N ASN A 174 4.97 5.89 -15.60
CA ASN A 174 5.88 6.76 -14.85
C ASN A 174 7.15 6.02 -14.45
N ASN A 175 8.28 6.71 -14.58
CA ASN A 175 9.53 6.32 -13.93
C ASN A 175 9.55 6.87 -12.50
N LEU A 176 10.28 6.19 -11.61
CA LEU A 176 10.53 6.74 -10.27
C LEU A 176 11.39 8.00 -10.40
N GLU A 177 10.85 9.13 -10.04
CA GLU A 177 11.56 10.42 -9.96
C GLU A 177 12.37 10.54 -8.67
#